data_f024f2a978972e06286223749561ca5d
#
_entry.id   f024f2a978972e06286223749561ca5d
#
_cell.length_a   1.000
_cell.length_b   1.000
_cell.length_c   1.000
_cell.angle_alpha   90.00
_cell.angle_beta   90.00
_cell.angle_gamma   90.00
#
_symmetry.space_group_name_H-M   'P 1'
#
loop_
_entity.id
_entity.type
_entity.pdbx_description
1 polymer ?
#
loop_
_entity_poly.entity_id
_entity_poly.type
_entity_poly.pdbx_seq_one_letter_code
_entity_poly.pdbx_strand_id
1 'polypeptide(L)'
;NSLVRQYYSDLSQFARLRNIMVHTMRDGYFMAEPHEHAVQKIEAIAEQLSNPPIVADFMTPKPFYVRSSDPISRVVEEFKLRGFMRCPVIDEKGIVGLITAKSVTRWLAIAGYNESEKYLSIQAALMQPVTVLLAFCAPDEFAIVPRGYTLPDVLYMFQQGVAHGKYLQSILVTVDGTARSPLVGIIAPSDLPKLYDQN
;
A
#
# COMPACT_ATOMS: atom_id res chain seq x y z
N ASN A 1 0.03 -0.87 -16.30
CA ASN A 1 1.36 -0.94 -15.70
C ASN A 1 1.81 0.49 -15.36
N SER A 2 2.02 0.77 -14.08
CA SER A 2 2.41 2.09 -13.56
C SER A 2 3.78 2.54 -14.09
N LEU A 3 4.74 1.62 -14.22
CA LEU A 3 6.07 1.88 -14.77
C LEU A 3 6.02 2.35 -16.22
N VAL A 4 5.19 1.75 -17.07
CA VAL A 4 5.04 2.21 -18.46
C VAL A 4 4.53 3.64 -18.50
N ARG A 5 3.62 4.01 -17.59
CA ARG A 5 3.12 5.40 -17.49
C ARG A 5 4.21 6.35 -16.98
N GLN A 6 5.00 5.94 -16.00
CA GLN A 6 6.12 6.71 -15.45
C GLN A 6 7.15 7.02 -16.53
N TYR A 7 7.53 6.03 -17.34
CA TYR A 7 8.56 6.17 -18.39
C TYR A 7 7.99 6.47 -19.78
N TYR A 8 6.69 6.79 -19.91
CA TYR A 8 6.06 6.97 -21.22
C TYR A 8 6.77 8.01 -22.09
N SER A 9 7.18 9.14 -21.51
CA SER A 9 7.89 10.21 -22.23
C SER A 9 9.25 9.71 -22.76
N ASP A 10 10.04 9.07 -21.88
CA ASP A 10 11.35 8.53 -22.24
C ASP A 10 11.23 7.44 -23.31
N LEU A 11 10.33 6.47 -23.11
CA LEU A 11 10.07 5.40 -24.08
C LEU A 11 9.64 5.96 -25.46
N SER A 12 8.80 7.00 -25.46
CA SER A 12 8.39 7.66 -26.71
C SER A 12 9.54 8.36 -27.42
N GLN A 13 10.45 9.00 -26.66
CA GLN A 13 11.65 9.64 -27.21
C GLN A 13 12.62 8.61 -27.76
N PHE A 14 12.85 7.50 -27.06
CA PHE A 14 13.70 6.40 -27.55
C PHE A 14 13.14 5.73 -28.79
N ALA A 15 11.80 5.56 -28.86
CA ALA A 15 11.16 5.03 -30.08
C ALA A 15 11.36 5.95 -31.28
N ARG A 16 11.27 7.29 -31.10
CA ARG A 16 11.55 8.28 -32.15
C ARG A 16 13.02 8.25 -32.56
N LEU A 17 13.95 8.23 -31.60
CA LEU A 17 15.39 8.14 -31.87
C LEU A 17 15.72 6.89 -32.69
N ARG A 18 15.22 5.73 -32.25
CA ARG A 18 15.39 4.45 -32.95
C ARG A 18 14.86 4.53 -34.40
N ASN A 19 13.68 5.14 -34.61
CA ASN A 19 13.11 5.27 -35.95
C ASN A 19 13.97 6.15 -36.85
N ILE A 20 14.50 7.28 -36.34
CA ILE A 20 15.42 8.13 -37.09
C ILE A 20 16.65 7.33 -37.49
N MET A 21 17.29 6.64 -36.55
CA MET A 21 18.52 5.87 -36.80
C MET A 21 18.31 4.77 -37.85
N VAL A 22 17.23 3.99 -37.74
CA VAL A 22 16.97 2.85 -38.64
C VAL A 22 16.56 3.30 -40.03
N HIS A 23 15.84 4.42 -40.17
CA HIS A 23 15.32 4.91 -41.46
C HIS A 23 16.25 5.89 -42.17
N THR A 24 17.34 6.34 -41.56
CA THR A 24 18.31 7.25 -42.13
C THR A 24 19.65 6.58 -42.46
N MET A 25 19.65 5.27 -42.77
CA MET A 25 20.82 4.61 -43.32
C MET A 25 21.17 5.15 -44.71
N ARG A 26 22.41 5.61 -44.89
CA ARG A 26 22.98 5.93 -46.17
C ARG A 26 24.28 5.10 -46.36
N ASP A 27 24.42 4.51 -47.55
CA ASP A 27 25.61 3.78 -47.92
C ASP A 27 26.05 2.66 -46.95
N GLY A 28 25.07 2.08 -46.21
CA GLY A 28 25.34 1.02 -45.23
C GLY A 28 25.74 1.52 -43.82
N TYR A 29 25.76 2.84 -43.58
CA TYR A 29 26.15 3.40 -42.30
C TYR A 29 24.97 4.13 -41.63
N PHE A 30 24.90 4.06 -40.29
CA PHE A 30 24.00 4.91 -39.52
C PHE A 30 24.52 6.34 -39.50
N MET A 31 23.66 7.34 -39.80
CA MET A 31 24.04 8.75 -39.76
C MET A 31 24.21 9.33 -38.35
N ALA A 32 23.75 8.61 -37.34
CA ALA A 32 23.89 9.00 -35.94
C ALA A 32 23.99 7.76 -35.05
N GLU A 33 24.82 7.83 -34.03
CA GLU A 33 24.89 6.84 -32.95
C GLU A 33 24.26 7.44 -31.69
N PRO A 34 23.56 6.63 -30.87
CA PRO A 34 23.03 7.11 -29.62
C PRO A 34 24.19 7.43 -28.66
N HIS A 35 24.07 8.54 -27.95
CA HIS A 35 25.02 8.83 -26.87
C HIS A 35 24.94 7.74 -25.80
N GLU A 36 26.09 7.34 -25.24
CA GLU A 36 26.21 6.27 -24.24
C GLU A 36 25.22 6.41 -23.09
N HIS A 37 25.04 7.63 -22.56
CA HIS A 37 24.06 7.91 -21.51
C HIS A 37 22.61 7.57 -21.93
N ALA A 38 22.26 7.74 -23.21
CA ALA A 38 20.93 7.36 -23.69
C ALA A 38 20.74 5.84 -23.74
N VAL A 39 21.80 5.11 -24.09
CA VAL A 39 21.81 3.63 -24.06
C VAL A 39 21.67 3.14 -22.63
N GLN A 40 22.50 3.63 -21.71
CA GLN A 40 22.44 3.27 -20.29
C GLN A 40 21.05 3.56 -19.68
N LYS A 41 20.44 4.68 -20.04
CA LYS A 41 19.09 5.04 -19.54
C LYS A 41 18.02 4.07 -20.04
N ILE A 42 18.03 3.68 -21.33
CA ILE A 42 17.02 2.73 -21.85
C ILE A 42 17.24 1.33 -21.30
N GLU A 43 18.48 0.92 -21.09
CA GLU A 43 18.81 -0.38 -20.46
C GLU A 43 18.30 -0.42 -19.01
N ALA A 44 18.51 0.65 -18.23
CA ALA A 44 17.99 0.75 -16.86
C ALA A 44 16.45 0.70 -16.82
N ILE A 45 15.78 1.39 -17.77
CA ILE A 45 14.32 1.32 -17.89
C ILE A 45 13.86 -0.09 -18.27
N ALA A 46 14.55 -0.73 -19.20
CA ALA A 46 14.24 -2.10 -19.64
C ALA A 46 14.38 -3.10 -18.48
N GLU A 47 15.44 -2.98 -17.67
CA GLU A 47 15.63 -3.81 -16.48
C GLU A 47 14.48 -3.61 -15.46
N GLN A 48 14.12 -2.37 -15.14
CA GLN A 48 13.01 -2.10 -14.22
C GLN A 48 11.65 -2.58 -14.75
N LEU A 49 11.45 -2.57 -16.07
CA LEU A 49 10.22 -3.09 -16.68
C LEU A 49 10.18 -4.63 -16.70
N SER A 50 11.33 -5.27 -16.84
CA SER A 50 11.45 -6.72 -16.91
C SER A 50 11.44 -7.37 -15.52
N ASN A 51 12.10 -6.73 -14.54
CA ASN A 51 12.28 -7.22 -13.19
C ASN A 51 11.88 -6.14 -12.16
N PRO A 52 10.61 -5.73 -12.12
CA PRO A 52 10.19 -4.71 -11.18
C PRO A 52 10.32 -5.21 -9.73
N PRO A 53 10.77 -4.36 -8.79
CA PRO A 53 10.81 -4.71 -7.38
C PRO A 53 9.40 -5.07 -6.88
N ILE A 54 9.29 -6.10 -6.05
CA ILE A 54 8.02 -6.59 -5.52
C ILE A 54 7.82 -6.18 -4.07
N VAL A 55 6.56 -6.11 -3.64
CA VAL A 55 6.20 -5.67 -2.28
C VAL A 55 6.77 -6.56 -1.18
N ALA A 56 7.03 -7.84 -1.47
CA ALA A 56 7.57 -8.79 -0.50
C ALA A 56 8.93 -8.36 0.07
N ASP A 57 9.71 -7.60 -0.70
CA ASP A 57 11.05 -7.15 -0.31
C ASP A 57 11.02 -5.88 0.58
N PHE A 58 9.89 -5.18 0.61
CA PHE A 58 9.75 -3.87 1.25
C PHE A 58 8.68 -3.80 2.34
N MET A 59 7.76 -4.77 2.38
CA MET A 59 6.70 -4.80 3.39
C MET A 59 7.26 -5.01 4.79
N THR A 60 6.57 -4.50 5.81
CA THR A 60 6.77 -4.95 7.19
C THR A 60 6.22 -6.36 7.32
N PRO A 61 7.07 -7.38 7.52
CA PRO A 61 6.64 -8.77 7.58
C PRO A 61 5.96 -9.08 8.91
N LYS A 62 5.08 -10.10 8.92
CA LYS A 62 4.39 -10.61 10.11
C LYS A 62 3.73 -9.49 10.93
N PRO A 63 2.87 -8.67 10.31
CA PRO A 63 2.24 -7.56 11.03
C PRO A 63 1.40 -8.08 12.20
N PHE A 64 1.35 -7.28 13.26
CA PHE A 64 0.38 -7.51 14.32
C PHE A 64 -1.04 -7.40 13.76
N TYR A 65 -1.90 -8.30 14.17
CA TYR A 65 -3.33 -8.28 13.87
C TYR A 65 -4.13 -8.77 15.07
N VAL A 66 -5.41 -8.48 15.08
CA VAL A 66 -6.35 -8.98 16.08
C VAL A 66 -7.45 -9.82 15.44
N ARG A 67 -8.02 -10.71 16.25
CA ARG A 67 -9.24 -11.43 15.87
C ARG A 67 -10.46 -10.57 16.14
N SER A 68 -11.51 -10.78 15.39
CA SER A 68 -12.78 -10.05 15.55
C SER A 68 -13.37 -10.16 16.96
N SER A 69 -13.08 -11.24 17.69
CA SER A 69 -13.47 -11.48 19.09
C SER A 69 -12.55 -10.88 20.14
N ASP A 70 -11.34 -10.42 19.76
CA ASP A 70 -10.39 -9.85 20.72
C ASP A 70 -10.96 -8.56 21.34
N PRO A 71 -10.61 -8.23 22.59
CA PRO A 71 -11.04 -6.99 23.22
C PRO A 71 -10.33 -5.77 22.61
N ILE A 72 -11.00 -4.64 22.61
CA ILE A 72 -10.44 -3.35 22.12
C ILE A 72 -9.16 -2.97 22.85
N SER A 73 -9.07 -3.31 24.16
CA SER A 73 -7.87 -3.05 24.98
C SER A 73 -6.60 -3.58 24.31
N ARG A 74 -6.66 -4.76 23.66
CA ARG A 74 -5.51 -5.35 22.96
C ARG A 74 -4.99 -4.46 21.82
N VAL A 75 -5.87 -3.82 21.09
CA VAL A 75 -5.46 -2.87 20.01
C VAL A 75 -4.85 -1.62 20.62
N VAL A 76 -5.48 -1.06 21.67
CA VAL A 76 -5.02 0.16 22.33
C VAL A 76 -3.67 -0.03 22.99
N GLU A 77 -3.45 -1.19 23.63
CA GLU A 77 -2.16 -1.55 24.24
C GLU A 77 -1.05 -1.64 23.19
N GLU A 78 -1.28 -2.31 22.07
CA GLU A 78 -0.30 -2.40 20.98
C GLU A 78 0.00 -1.03 20.35
N PHE A 79 -1.03 -0.19 20.16
CA PHE A 79 -0.84 1.18 19.68
C PHE A 79 0.04 2.00 20.64
N LYS A 80 -0.18 1.85 21.95
CA LYS A 80 0.61 2.51 22.98
C LYS A 80 2.06 1.99 23.05
N LEU A 81 2.24 0.67 23.04
CA LEU A 81 3.55 0.05 23.24
C LEU A 81 4.47 0.17 22.02
N ARG A 82 3.93 0.04 20.82
CA ARG A 82 4.72 -0.04 19.58
C ARG A 82 4.58 1.19 18.68
N GLY A 83 3.72 2.14 19.06
CA GLY A 83 3.45 3.31 18.22
C GLY A 83 2.72 3.00 16.91
N PHE A 84 2.13 1.80 16.79
CA PHE A 84 1.32 1.46 15.63
C PHE A 84 0.03 2.27 15.66
N MET A 85 -0.43 2.66 14.47
CA MET A 85 -1.70 3.39 14.33
C MET A 85 -2.70 2.63 13.46
N ARG A 86 -2.38 1.38 13.13
CA ARG A 86 -3.14 0.51 12.22
C ARG A 86 -3.04 -0.93 12.67
N CYS A 87 -4.17 -1.62 12.64
CA CYS A 87 -4.26 -3.01 13.06
C CYS A 87 -5.28 -3.75 12.18
N PRO A 88 -4.85 -4.70 11.32
CA PRO A 88 -5.74 -5.57 10.60
C PRO A 88 -6.59 -6.42 11.54
N VAL A 89 -7.85 -6.63 11.16
CA VAL A 89 -8.79 -7.52 11.86
C VAL A 89 -9.02 -8.76 11.00
N ILE A 90 -8.87 -9.92 11.61
CA ILE A 90 -9.02 -11.21 10.92
C ILE A 90 -10.08 -12.05 11.66
N ASP A 91 -10.95 -12.69 10.90
CA ASP A 91 -11.88 -13.70 11.41
C ASP A 91 -11.76 -15.02 10.62
N GLU A 92 -12.74 -15.90 10.74
CA GLU A 92 -12.80 -17.18 10.00
C GLU A 92 -12.92 -16.99 8.47
N LYS A 93 -13.42 -15.84 8.03
CA LYS A 93 -13.57 -15.48 6.60
C LYS A 93 -12.31 -14.80 6.03
N GLY A 94 -11.33 -14.51 6.87
CA GLY A 94 -10.10 -13.83 6.51
C GLY A 94 -10.02 -12.40 7.02
N ILE A 95 -9.42 -11.49 6.27
CA ILE A 95 -9.29 -10.07 6.63
C ILE A 95 -10.64 -9.39 6.47
N VAL A 96 -11.20 -8.87 7.57
CA VAL A 96 -12.53 -8.23 7.61
C VAL A 96 -12.48 -6.71 7.78
N GLY A 97 -11.32 -6.15 8.11
CA GLY A 97 -11.17 -4.71 8.25
C GLY A 97 -9.79 -4.27 8.71
N LEU A 98 -9.65 -2.95 8.82
CA LEU A 98 -8.45 -2.29 9.34
C LEU A 98 -8.86 -1.30 10.42
N ILE A 99 -8.50 -1.58 11.67
CA ILE A 99 -8.66 -0.60 12.76
C ILE A 99 -7.54 0.42 12.66
N THR A 100 -7.89 1.69 12.78
CA THR A 100 -6.97 2.82 12.80
C THR A 100 -7.16 3.63 14.09
N ALA A 101 -6.18 4.45 14.46
CA ALA A 101 -6.35 5.39 15.57
C ALA A 101 -7.60 6.29 15.36
N LYS A 102 -7.90 6.64 14.10
CA LYS A 102 -9.08 7.41 13.72
C LYS A 102 -10.38 6.65 14.04
N SER A 103 -10.47 5.35 13.75
CA SER A 103 -11.67 4.56 14.06
C SER A 103 -11.87 4.41 15.56
N VAL A 104 -10.80 4.24 16.34
CA VAL A 104 -10.85 4.22 17.81
C VAL A 104 -11.35 5.58 18.35
N THR A 105 -10.83 6.69 17.85
CA THR A 105 -11.24 8.04 18.27
C THR A 105 -12.71 8.30 17.95
N ARG A 106 -13.18 7.91 16.75
CA ARG A 106 -14.60 8.04 16.36
C ARG A 106 -15.52 7.23 17.26
N TRP A 107 -15.12 6.01 17.56
CA TRP A 107 -15.87 5.17 18.49
C TRP A 107 -15.94 5.80 19.89
N LEU A 108 -14.82 6.28 20.44
CA LEU A 108 -14.78 6.95 21.74
C LEU A 108 -15.70 8.18 21.80
N ALA A 109 -15.73 8.98 20.74
CA ALA A 109 -16.57 10.15 20.65
C ALA A 109 -18.07 9.81 20.75
N ILE A 110 -18.49 8.66 20.22
CA ILE A 110 -19.89 8.23 20.27
C ILE A 110 -20.20 7.47 21.55
N ALA A 111 -19.29 6.62 22.02
CA ALA A 111 -19.46 5.87 23.27
C ALA A 111 -19.58 6.77 24.50
N GLY A 112 -19.02 7.99 24.44
CA GLY A 112 -19.15 9.02 25.49
C GLY A 112 -20.46 9.86 25.44
N TYR A 113 -21.29 9.72 24.38
CA TYR A 113 -22.43 10.58 24.13
C TYR A 113 -23.81 9.90 24.30
N ASN A 114 -23.91 8.74 24.89
CA ASN A 114 -25.20 8.11 25.15
C ASN A 114 -25.93 8.84 26.30
N GLU A 115 -26.85 9.76 25.96
CA GLU A 115 -27.63 10.56 26.90
C GLU A 115 -28.56 9.75 27.82
N SER A 116 -28.79 8.47 27.56
CA SER A 116 -29.79 7.65 28.26
C SER A 116 -29.23 6.53 29.15
N GLU A 117 -27.95 6.22 29.07
CA GLU A 117 -27.34 5.19 29.92
C GLU A 117 -26.09 5.74 30.61
N LYS A 118 -26.04 5.54 31.93
CA LYS A 118 -24.85 5.73 32.76
C LYS A 118 -23.61 5.39 31.99
N TYR A 119 -22.69 6.37 31.84
CA TYR A 119 -21.40 6.24 31.21
C TYR A 119 -20.78 4.85 31.41
N LEU A 120 -20.64 4.08 30.33
CA LEU A 120 -19.84 2.88 30.37
C LEU A 120 -18.45 3.31 30.86
N SER A 121 -17.93 2.70 31.91
CA SER A 121 -16.56 3.01 32.31
C SER A 121 -15.64 2.71 31.12
N ILE A 122 -14.61 3.52 30.92
CA ILE A 122 -13.63 3.29 29.84
C ILE A 122 -13.12 1.82 29.89
N GLN A 123 -12.97 1.27 31.08
CA GLN A 123 -12.57 -0.13 31.27
C GLN A 123 -13.57 -1.11 30.66
N ALA A 124 -14.87 -0.92 30.92
CA ALA A 124 -15.90 -1.77 30.35
C ALA A 124 -15.99 -1.61 28.83
N ALA A 125 -15.83 -0.38 28.32
CA ALA A 125 -15.79 -0.11 26.89
C ALA A 125 -14.61 -0.80 26.20
N LEU A 126 -13.44 -0.80 26.81
CA LEU A 126 -12.23 -1.45 26.26
C LEU A 126 -12.31 -2.99 26.27
N MET A 127 -13.21 -3.58 27.05
CA MET A 127 -13.46 -5.03 27.05
C MET A 127 -14.43 -5.48 25.96
N GLN A 128 -15.05 -4.55 25.23
CA GLN A 128 -15.88 -4.92 24.08
C GLN A 128 -15.04 -5.53 22.96
N PRO A 129 -15.62 -6.43 22.12
CA PRO A 129 -14.92 -7.03 21.01
C PRO A 129 -14.60 -5.98 19.95
N VAL A 130 -13.47 -6.15 19.25
CA VAL A 130 -13.02 -5.22 18.20
C VAL A 130 -14.00 -5.08 17.03
N THR A 131 -14.93 -6.03 16.86
CA THR A 131 -16.01 -5.93 15.87
C THR A 131 -16.80 -4.63 15.98
N VAL A 132 -16.94 -4.08 17.19
CA VAL A 132 -17.61 -2.80 17.42
C VAL A 132 -16.89 -1.65 16.69
N LEU A 133 -15.55 -1.71 16.58
CA LEU A 133 -14.76 -0.69 15.89
C LEU A 133 -14.89 -0.76 14.38
N LEU A 134 -15.28 -1.91 13.81
CA LEU A 134 -15.41 -2.08 12.35
C LEU A 134 -16.50 -1.18 11.76
N ALA A 135 -17.53 -0.82 12.54
CA ALA A 135 -18.55 0.14 12.13
C ALA A 135 -18.00 1.56 11.89
N PHE A 136 -16.81 1.87 12.42
CA PHE A 136 -16.14 3.16 12.31
C PHE A 136 -14.97 3.15 11.32
N CYS A 137 -14.73 2.01 10.67
CA CYS A 137 -13.72 1.82 9.62
C CYS A 137 -14.35 2.04 8.25
N ALA A 138 -13.66 2.74 7.35
CA ALA A 138 -14.10 2.84 5.97
C ALA A 138 -13.51 1.68 5.14
N PRO A 139 -14.30 1.06 4.25
CA PRO A 139 -13.84 -0.08 3.45
C PRO A 139 -12.72 0.27 2.46
N ASP A 140 -12.59 1.55 2.11
CA ASP A 140 -11.59 2.08 1.19
C ASP A 140 -10.33 2.64 1.88
N GLU A 141 -10.21 2.47 3.21
CA GLU A 141 -9.00 2.84 3.96
C GLU A 141 -7.85 1.83 3.79
N PHE A 142 -8.09 0.65 3.23
CA PHE A 142 -7.05 -0.33 2.93
C PHE A 142 -7.28 -1.07 1.61
N ALA A 143 -6.22 -1.63 1.06
CA ALA A 143 -6.28 -2.53 -0.08
C ALA A 143 -5.53 -3.82 0.25
N ILE A 144 -5.86 -4.89 -0.48
CA ILE A 144 -5.20 -6.19 -0.33
C ILE A 144 -4.52 -6.52 -1.65
N VAL A 145 -3.25 -6.91 -1.58
CA VAL A 145 -2.44 -7.27 -2.75
C VAL A 145 -1.68 -8.58 -2.52
N PRO A 146 -1.35 -9.34 -3.57
CA PRO A 146 -0.50 -10.51 -3.44
C PRO A 146 0.96 -10.11 -3.14
N ARG A 147 1.71 -11.03 -2.52
CA ARG A 147 3.13 -10.81 -2.19
C ARG A 147 4.03 -10.48 -3.39
N GLY A 148 3.65 -10.94 -4.58
CA GLY A 148 4.36 -10.64 -5.84
C GLY A 148 3.89 -9.36 -6.53
N TYR A 149 3.05 -8.54 -5.90
CA TYR A 149 2.62 -7.27 -6.46
C TYR A 149 3.81 -6.31 -6.60
N THR A 150 3.82 -5.49 -7.66
CA THR A 150 4.98 -4.65 -7.91
C THR A 150 4.99 -3.40 -7.02
N LEU A 151 6.18 -2.98 -6.59
CA LEU A 151 6.32 -1.77 -5.79
C LEU A 151 5.79 -0.51 -6.51
N PRO A 152 6.09 -0.28 -7.80
CA PRO A 152 5.53 0.85 -8.54
C PRO A 152 4.00 0.88 -8.57
N ASP A 153 3.34 -0.28 -8.63
CA ASP A 153 1.87 -0.33 -8.59
C ASP A 153 1.33 0.03 -7.20
N VAL A 154 2.03 -0.38 -6.14
CA VAL A 154 1.72 0.04 -4.75
C VAL A 154 1.85 1.55 -4.58
N LEU A 155 2.95 2.14 -5.05
CA LEU A 155 3.15 3.59 -5.01
C LEU A 155 2.04 4.33 -5.76
N TYR A 156 1.68 3.83 -6.94
CA TYR A 156 0.56 4.36 -7.71
C TYR A 156 -0.77 4.29 -6.96
N MET A 157 -1.06 3.19 -6.24
CA MET A 157 -2.28 3.06 -5.43
C MET A 157 -2.36 4.14 -4.35
N PHE A 158 -1.27 4.42 -3.62
CA PHE A 158 -1.24 5.51 -2.64
C PHE A 158 -1.44 6.87 -3.28
N GLN A 159 -0.81 7.14 -4.42
CA GLN A 159 -0.95 8.40 -5.16
C GLN A 159 -2.38 8.61 -5.66
N GLN A 160 -3.01 7.58 -6.23
CA GLN A 160 -4.40 7.65 -6.70
C GLN A 160 -5.39 7.87 -5.55
N GLY A 161 -5.14 7.26 -4.40
CA GLY A 161 -5.93 7.52 -3.20
C GLY A 161 -5.98 9.01 -2.86
N VAL A 162 -4.83 9.67 -2.82
CA VAL A 162 -4.71 11.11 -2.55
C VAL A 162 -5.43 11.95 -3.63
N ALA A 163 -5.21 11.63 -4.91
CA ALA A 163 -5.80 12.36 -6.04
C ALA A 163 -7.35 12.34 -6.04
N HIS A 164 -7.95 11.29 -5.50
CA HIS A 164 -9.41 11.14 -5.41
C HIS A 164 -9.99 11.47 -4.02
N GLY A 165 -9.20 12.10 -3.14
CA GLY A 165 -9.64 12.43 -1.76
C GLY A 165 -9.82 11.20 -0.87
N LYS A 166 -9.33 10.03 -1.27
CA LYS A 166 -9.35 8.78 -0.54
C LYS A 166 -7.98 8.53 0.07
N TYR A 167 -7.92 8.48 1.38
CA TYR A 167 -6.65 8.23 2.08
C TYR A 167 -6.49 6.74 2.37
N LEU A 168 -5.77 6.05 1.48
CA LEU A 168 -5.38 4.67 1.72
C LEU A 168 -4.46 4.63 2.96
N GLN A 169 -4.92 4.00 4.03
CA GLN A 169 -4.19 3.94 5.30
C GLN A 169 -3.15 2.84 5.32
N SER A 170 -3.39 1.74 4.60
CA SER A 170 -2.46 0.64 4.48
C SER A 170 -2.73 -0.22 3.26
N ILE A 171 -1.69 -0.90 2.80
CA ILE A 171 -1.81 -2.04 1.89
C ILE A 171 -1.47 -3.29 2.68
N LEU A 172 -2.40 -4.23 2.72
CA LEU A 172 -2.26 -5.52 3.37
C LEU A 172 -1.77 -6.53 2.33
N VAL A 173 -0.68 -7.19 2.63
CA VAL A 173 -0.06 -8.14 1.72
C VAL A 173 -0.43 -9.54 2.16
N THR A 174 -1.08 -10.29 1.28
CA THR A 174 -1.41 -11.69 1.49
C THR A 174 -0.67 -12.58 0.47
N VAL A 175 -0.73 -13.88 0.64
CA VAL A 175 -0.02 -14.79 -0.27
C VAL A 175 -0.51 -14.65 -1.71
N ASP A 176 -1.83 -14.57 -1.92
CA ASP A 176 -2.46 -14.57 -3.25
C ASP A 176 -3.25 -13.29 -3.59
N GLY A 177 -3.29 -12.28 -2.70
CA GLY A 177 -4.02 -11.03 -2.91
C GLY A 177 -5.50 -11.09 -2.54
N THR A 178 -5.96 -12.16 -1.90
CA THR A 178 -7.34 -12.26 -1.42
C THR A 178 -7.44 -12.07 0.09
N ALA A 179 -8.60 -11.62 0.57
CA ALA A 179 -8.84 -11.44 2.00
C ALA A 179 -8.80 -12.77 2.79
N ARG A 180 -9.04 -13.90 2.14
CA ARG A 180 -9.03 -15.23 2.76
C ARG A 180 -7.64 -15.83 2.90
N SER A 181 -6.69 -15.28 2.19
CA SER A 181 -5.31 -15.75 2.19
C SER A 181 -4.55 -15.25 3.41
N PRO A 182 -3.54 -15.98 3.90
CA PRO A 182 -2.75 -15.57 5.05
C PRO A 182 -2.13 -14.18 4.88
N LEU A 183 -2.30 -13.31 5.88
CA LEU A 183 -1.66 -12.01 5.96
C LEU A 183 -0.15 -12.21 6.21
N VAL A 184 0.70 -11.76 5.29
CA VAL A 184 2.15 -11.93 5.35
C VAL A 184 2.90 -10.62 5.56
N GLY A 185 2.29 -9.48 5.24
CA GLY A 185 2.92 -8.18 5.39
C GLY A 185 1.93 -7.01 5.38
N ILE A 186 2.45 -5.84 5.70
CA ILE A 186 1.74 -4.56 5.65
C ILE A 186 2.67 -3.47 5.14
N ILE A 187 2.11 -2.55 4.35
CA ILE A 187 2.77 -1.31 3.93
C ILE A 187 1.89 -0.14 4.35
N ALA A 188 2.48 0.83 5.00
CA ALA A 188 1.82 2.04 5.46
C ALA A 188 2.37 3.28 4.74
N PRO A 189 1.66 4.43 4.71
CA PRO A 189 2.19 5.67 4.16
C PRO A 189 3.51 6.14 4.80
N SER A 190 3.77 5.78 6.05
CA SER A 190 5.04 6.03 6.73
C SER A 190 6.24 5.30 6.11
N ASP A 191 6.01 4.26 5.32
CA ASP A 191 7.05 3.48 4.66
C ASP A 191 7.44 4.08 3.30
N LEU A 192 6.58 4.96 2.72
CA LEU A 192 6.77 5.55 1.40
C LEU A 192 8.14 6.22 1.20
N PRO A 193 8.71 6.98 2.15
CA PRO A 193 10.04 7.57 1.96
C PRO A 193 11.10 6.51 1.64
N LYS A 194 11.09 5.38 2.36
CA LYS A 194 12.03 4.27 2.12
C LYS A 194 11.81 3.60 0.75
N LEU A 195 10.57 3.62 0.26
CA LEU A 195 10.20 3.02 -1.01
C LEU A 195 10.59 3.91 -2.20
N TYR A 196 10.60 5.23 -2.03
CA TYR A 196 11.06 6.17 -3.06
C TYR A 196 12.58 6.18 -3.23
N ASP A 197 13.35 5.93 -2.16
CA ASP A 197 14.81 5.89 -2.21
C ASP A 197 15.35 4.66 -2.95
N GLN A 198 14.51 3.68 -3.29
CA GLN A 198 14.85 2.44 -3.97
C GLN A 198 14.45 2.43 -5.46
N ASN A 199 13.86 3.51 -5.97
CA ASN A 199 13.51 3.75 -7.38
C ASN A 199 14.52 4.77 -7.97
#